data_1cdb28e0a8557644ecedf015c06e57f2
#
_entry.id   1cdb28e0a8557644ecedf015c06e57f2
#
_cell.length_a   1.000
_cell.length_b   1.000
_cell.length_c   1.000
_cell.angle_alpha   90.00
_cell.angle_beta   90.00
_cell.angle_gamma   90.00
#
_symmetry.space_group_name_H-M   'P 1'
#
loop_
_entity.id
_entity.type
_entity.pdbx_description
1 polymer ?
#
loop_
_entity_poly.entity_id
_entity_poly.type
_entity_poly.pdbx_seq_one_letter_code
_entity_poly.pdbx_strand_id
1 'polypeptide(L)'
;MRLTLLSCFVCLFVINLSQIKAQHPLIQTRYTADPAPKFHVFLCFGQSNMEGHAKIEAQDTIDIDGRFMMLQTVDCPELGRFKGNWYKAIPPLARCHTGLSPADYFGRTMVANLPSDTKVGVINVAVGGCRIELFDKENFQSYVDQSPEWLKNMVNEYDGNPYARLIEMAKLAQSQGGVIKGILLHQGESNNGETDWPQKVKKTYENILKDLNLEPNSVPLLAGELLDEEQYGACANMNLIINTLPNVIPNAHVISSKGCEGVKDRLHFSAAGYRTLGTRYAEKMLQLYNENSLKK
;
A
#
# COMPACT_ATOMS: atom_id res chain seq x y z
N MET A 1 -14.31 -24.27 111.03
CA MET A 1 -13.78 -23.68 109.82
C MET A 1 -13.05 -24.78 109.06
N ARG A 2 -13.69 -25.35 108.06
CA ARG A 2 -13.12 -26.41 107.24
C ARG A 2 -13.35 -26.02 105.81
N LEU A 3 -12.27 -25.79 105.05
CA LEU A 3 -12.29 -25.59 103.59
C LEU A 3 -12.32 -26.93 102.92
N THR A 4 -13.30 -27.14 102.09
CA THR A 4 -13.43 -28.29 101.15
C THR A 4 -13.01 -27.86 99.74
N LEU A 5 -11.90 -28.45 99.25
CA LEU A 5 -11.45 -28.30 97.86
C LEU A 5 -12.38 -29.13 96.94
N LEU A 6 -12.92 -28.53 95.92
CA LEU A 6 -13.64 -29.19 94.84
C LEU A 6 -12.72 -29.30 93.64
N SER A 7 -12.35 -30.51 93.27
CA SER A 7 -11.54 -30.82 92.10
C SER A 7 -12.37 -30.82 90.84
N CYS A 8 -12.08 -30.00 89.89
CA CYS A 8 -12.78 -29.94 88.61
C CYS A 8 -11.96 -30.65 87.53
N PHE A 9 -12.42 -31.77 87.04
CA PHE A 9 -11.80 -32.50 85.91
C PHE A 9 -12.17 -31.79 84.63
N VAL A 10 -11.16 -31.27 83.94
CA VAL A 10 -11.36 -30.72 82.58
C VAL A 10 -10.97 -31.78 81.55
N CYS A 11 -12.00 -32.28 80.84
CA CYS A 11 -11.79 -33.13 79.67
C CYS A 11 -11.36 -32.29 78.47
N LEU A 12 -10.13 -32.48 78.06
CA LEU A 12 -9.60 -31.90 76.82
C LEU A 12 -10.11 -32.76 75.62
N PHE A 13 -11.07 -32.23 74.89
CA PHE A 13 -11.40 -32.74 73.56
C PHE A 13 -10.40 -32.19 72.54
N VAL A 14 -9.51 -33.05 72.05
CA VAL A 14 -8.64 -32.73 70.92
C VAL A 14 -9.45 -32.90 69.63
N ILE A 15 -9.87 -31.77 69.04
CA ILE A 15 -10.48 -31.76 67.70
C ILE A 15 -9.37 -31.75 66.69
N ASN A 16 -9.21 -32.88 65.97
CA ASN A 16 -8.32 -32.98 64.81
C ASN A 16 -8.96 -32.27 63.65
N LEU A 17 -8.57 -31.01 63.36
CA LEU A 17 -8.90 -30.30 62.14
C LEU A 17 -8.00 -30.82 61.01
N SER A 18 -8.44 -31.84 60.26
CA SER A 18 -7.87 -32.18 58.99
C SER A 18 -8.13 -31.04 58.03
N GLN A 19 -7.07 -30.33 57.65
CA GLN A 19 -7.07 -29.28 56.63
C GLN A 19 -7.41 -29.89 55.26
N ILE A 20 -8.66 -29.72 54.81
CA ILE A 20 -9.02 -29.95 53.42
C ILE A 20 -8.47 -28.80 52.60
N LYS A 21 -7.28 -29.00 51.94
CA LYS A 21 -6.80 -28.11 50.91
C LYS A 21 -7.74 -28.26 49.69
N ALA A 22 -8.64 -27.30 49.53
CA ALA A 22 -9.36 -27.12 48.28
C ALA A 22 -8.36 -26.72 47.20
N GLN A 23 -8.00 -27.66 46.34
CA GLN A 23 -7.29 -27.33 45.07
C GLN A 23 -8.32 -26.67 44.16
N HIS A 24 -8.29 -25.33 44.10
CA HIS A 24 -8.89 -24.61 42.99
C HIS A 24 -8.11 -24.93 41.72
N PRO A 25 -8.75 -25.49 40.68
CA PRO A 25 -8.08 -25.58 39.37
C PRO A 25 -7.83 -24.16 38.90
N LEU A 26 -6.55 -23.77 38.83
CA LEU A 26 -6.13 -22.56 38.12
C LEU A 26 -6.55 -22.75 36.66
N ILE A 27 -7.69 -22.18 36.27
CA ILE A 27 -8.04 -21.97 34.87
C ILE A 27 -7.00 -21.01 34.36
N GLN A 28 -5.89 -21.55 33.79
CA GLN A 28 -5.00 -20.79 32.93
C GLN A 28 -5.83 -20.44 31.70
N THR A 29 -6.49 -19.29 31.72
CA THR A 29 -6.92 -18.61 30.52
C THR A 29 -5.62 -18.33 29.73
N ARG A 30 -5.32 -19.17 28.75
CA ARG A 30 -4.36 -18.82 27.72
C ARG A 30 -4.92 -17.58 27.06
N TYR A 31 -4.42 -16.42 27.42
CA TYR A 31 -4.50 -15.23 26.61
C TYR A 31 -3.72 -15.57 25.32
N THR A 32 -4.42 -16.08 24.32
CA THR A 32 -3.93 -16.01 22.95
C THR A 32 -3.96 -14.52 22.65
N ALA A 33 -2.78 -13.88 22.63
CA ALA A 33 -2.66 -12.54 22.11
C ALA A 33 -3.37 -12.54 20.77
N ASP A 34 -4.33 -11.62 20.55
CA ASP A 34 -4.94 -11.43 19.25
C ASP A 34 -3.82 -11.32 18.22
N PRO A 35 -3.91 -12.03 17.09
CA PRO A 35 -2.87 -11.96 16.08
C PRO A 35 -2.68 -10.48 15.71
N ALA A 36 -1.42 -10.04 15.65
CA ALA A 36 -1.10 -8.65 15.31
C ALA A 36 -1.88 -8.24 14.05
N PRO A 37 -2.47 -7.03 13.99
CA PRO A 37 -3.23 -6.57 12.85
C PRO A 37 -2.45 -6.79 11.56
N LYS A 38 -3.09 -7.37 10.55
CA LYS A 38 -2.47 -7.58 9.25
C LYS A 38 -2.22 -6.21 8.61
N PHE A 39 -1.00 -5.95 8.16
CA PHE A 39 -0.66 -4.71 7.49
C PHE A 39 -0.28 -4.99 6.04
N HIS A 40 -1.21 -4.76 5.12
CA HIS A 40 -1.03 -4.94 3.69
C HIS A 40 -0.50 -3.65 3.07
N VAL A 41 0.66 -3.72 2.44
CA VAL A 41 1.32 -2.57 1.82
C VAL A 41 1.34 -2.74 0.31
N PHE A 42 1.06 -1.64 -0.41
CA PHE A 42 1.05 -1.58 -1.86
C PHE A 42 2.02 -0.52 -2.34
N LEU A 43 2.86 -0.90 -3.31
CA LEU A 43 3.78 0.01 -3.95
C LEU A 43 3.09 0.66 -5.14
N CYS A 44 3.18 1.97 -5.26
CA CYS A 44 2.64 2.73 -6.38
C CYS A 44 3.79 3.46 -7.07
N PHE A 45 3.95 3.28 -8.38
CA PHE A 45 4.96 3.99 -9.14
C PHE A 45 4.50 4.30 -10.56
N GLY A 46 5.14 5.25 -11.21
CA GLY A 46 4.78 5.68 -12.55
C GLY A 46 5.02 7.16 -12.79
N GLN A 47 4.15 7.77 -13.60
CA GLN A 47 4.25 9.18 -13.93
C GLN A 47 3.05 9.98 -13.39
N SER A 48 2.73 11.13 -14.00
CA SER A 48 1.75 12.10 -13.47
C SER A 48 0.40 11.51 -13.08
N ASN A 49 -0.11 10.54 -13.83
CA ASN A 49 -1.37 9.87 -13.49
C ASN A 49 -1.29 8.95 -12.26
N MET A 50 -0.11 8.49 -11.83
CA MET A 50 0.10 7.83 -10.55
C MET A 50 0.52 8.83 -9.47
N GLU A 51 1.28 9.86 -9.83
CA GLU A 51 1.71 10.91 -8.92
C GLU A 51 0.52 11.66 -8.31
N GLY A 52 -0.48 11.98 -9.15
CA GLY A 52 -1.67 12.74 -8.81
C GLY A 52 -1.68 14.12 -9.46
N HIS A 53 -2.58 14.29 -10.44
CA HIS A 53 -2.67 15.52 -11.22
C HIS A 53 -3.98 16.29 -10.97
N ALA A 54 -5.07 15.60 -10.63
CA ALA A 54 -6.34 16.28 -10.42
C ALA A 54 -6.38 17.05 -9.10
N LYS A 55 -7.17 18.13 -9.11
CA LYS A 55 -7.44 18.89 -7.89
C LYS A 55 -8.07 17.99 -6.83
N ILE A 56 -7.54 18.06 -5.62
CA ILE A 56 -8.12 17.42 -4.45
C ILE A 56 -9.37 18.20 -4.06
N GLU A 57 -10.51 17.51 -3.96
CA GLU A 57 -11.80 18.07 -3.58
C GLU A 57 -12.12 17.76 -2.11
N ALA A 58 -13.09 18.47 -1.53
CA ALA A 58 -13.44 18.31 -0.11
C ALA A 58 -13.75 16.84 0.26
N GLN A 59 -14.45 16.10 -0.60
CA GLN A 59 -14.77 14.69 -0.39
C GLN A 59 -13.54 13.78 -0.33
N ASP A 60 -12.41 14.20 -0.90
CA ASP A 60 -11.18 13.41 -0.91
C ASP A 60 -10.39 13.52 0.41
N THR A 61 -10.76 14.50 1.26
CA THR A 61 -10.06 14.76 2.54
C THR A 61 -10.84 14.32 3.78
N ILE A 62 -12.10 13.90 3.61
CA ILE A 62 -12.98 13.47 4.70
C ILE A 62 -13.25 11.96 4.64
N ASP A 63 -13.80 11.41 5.72
CA ASP A 63 -14.27 10.03 5.86
C ASP A 63 -13.22 8.97 5.45
N ILE A 64 -11.94 9.29 5.64
CA ILE A 64 -10.86 8.35 5.42
C ILE A 64 -10.79 7.39 6.62
N ASP A 65 -10.90 6.10 6.38
CA ASP A 65 -10.74 5.07 7.42
C ASP A 65 -9.34 5.19 8.06
N GLY A 66 -9.25 5.13 9.38
CA GLY A 66 -7.96 5.21 10.11
C GLY A 66 -7.02 4.04 9.82
N ARG A 67 -7.51 2.96 9.22
CA ARG A 67 -6.71 1.81 8.77
C ARG A 67 -6.05 2.05 7.41
N PHE A 68 -6.47 3.08 6.66
CA PHE A 68 -5.83 3.46 5.41
C PHE A 68 -4.71 4.46 5.67
N MET A 69 -3.49 4.03 5.42
CA MET A 69 -2.25 4.75 5.74
C MET A 69 -1.43 5.02 4.47
N MET A 70 -0.64 6.07 4.51
CA MET A 70 0.41 6.35 3.53
C MET A 70 1.77 6.44 4.22
N LEU A 71 2.81 5.90 3.61
CA LEU A 71 4.19 6.17 4.02
C LEU A 71 4.70 7.38 3.25
N GLN A 72 5.05 8.43 3.97
CA GLN A 72 5.54 9.65 3.33
C GLN A 72 6.92 9.39 2.71
N THR A 73 7.05 9.70 1.41
CA THR A 73 8.24 9.36 0.62
C THR A 73 9.23 10.52 0.45
N VAL A 74 8.80 11.75 0.77
CA VAL A 74 9.59 12.99 0.77
C VAL A 74 9.19 13.84 1.97
N ASP A 75 10.02 14.78 2.39
CA ASP A 75 9.63 15.73 3.45
C ASP A 75 8.64 16.76 2.92
N CYS A 76 7.52 16.95 3.64
CA CYS A 76 6.46 17.91 3.36
C CYS A 76 6.13 18.69 4.63
N PRO A 77 7.03 19.58 5.09
CA PRO A 77 6.85 20.30 6.36
C PRO A 77 5.58 21.16 6.40
N GLU A 78 5.14 21.72 5.27
CA GLU A 78 3.90 22.49 5.13
C GLU A 78 2.65 21.65 5.36
N LEU A 79 2.73 20.33 5.21
CA LEU A 79 1.67 19.37 5.53
C LEU A 79 1.89 18.68 6.89
N GLY A 80 2.94 19.04 7.62
CA GLY A 80 3.36 18.37 8.85
C GLY A 80 3.79 16.93 8.64
N ARG A 81 4.26 16.56 7.44
CA ARG A 81 4.63 15.18 7.08
C ARG A 81 6.12 15.08 6.76
N PHE A 82 6.76 14.04 7.28
CA PHE A 82 8.19 13.81 7.09
C PHE A 82 8.45 12.42 6.52
N LYS A 83 9.44 12.31 5.66
CA LYS A 83 9.88 11.06 5.02
C LYS A 83 10.03 9.93 6.05
N GLY A 84 9.60 8.74 5.68
CA GLY A 84 9.73 7.54 6.49
C GLY A 84 8.69 7.38 7.60
N ASN A 85 7.72 8.29 7.73
CA ASN A 85 6.65 8.18 8.71
C ASN A 85 5.32 7.82 8.06
N TRP A 86 4.53 7.01 8.78
CA TRP A 86 3.17 6.67 8.40
C TRP A 86 2.20 7.75 8.84
N TYR A 87 1.32 8.13 7.94
CA TYR A 87 0.23 9.04 8.19
C TYR A 87 -1.09 8.45 7.71
N LYS A 88 -2.21 8.93 8.24
CA LYS A 88 -3.52 8.69 7.63
C LYS A 88 -3.47 9.17 6.18
N ALA A 89 -3.95 8.35 5.24
CA ALA A 89 -3.78 8.60 3.82
C ALA A 89 -4.70 9.71 3.30
N ILE A 90 -4.45 10.94 3.75
CA ILE A 90 -5.10 12.16 3.23
C ILE A 90 -4.27 12.61 2.03
N PRO A 91 -4.86 12.81 0.83
CA PRO A 91 -4.08 13.27 -0.33
C PRO A 91 -3.45 14.67 -0.08
N PRO A 92 -2.33 15.01 -0.76
CA PRO A 92 -1.64 14.23 -1.78
C PRO A 92 -0.89 13.03 -1.20
N LEU A 93 -0.78 11.93 -1.98
CA LEU A 93 -0.16 10.67 -1.51
C LEU A 93 1.25 10.43 -2.07
N ALA A 94 1.77 11.31 -2.92
CA ALA A 94 3.11 11.26 -3.49
C ALA A 94 3.97 12.41 -2.96
N ARG A 95 4.26 13.41 -3.79
CA ARG A 95 5.02 14.61 -3.39
C ARG A 95 4.08 15.69 -2.85
N CYS A 96 4.62 16.70 -2.19
CA CYS A 96 3.88 17.69 -1.39
C CYS A 96 2.84 18.49 -2.18
N HIS A 97 3.13 18.81 -3.43
CA HIS A 97 2.32 19.69 -4.29
C HIS A 97 1.57 18.93 -5.38
N THR A 98 1.44 17.59 -5.24
CA THR A 98 0.69 16.78 -6.19
C THR A 98 -0.80 16.79 -5.88
N GLY A 99 -1.60 16.21 -6.76
CA GLY A 99 -3.05 16.18 -6.63
C GLY A 99 -3.60 14.84 -6.21
N LEU A 100 -4.87 14.62 -6.52
CA LEU A 100 -5.54 13.34 -6.36
C LEU A 100 -4.96 12.33 -7.35
N SER A 101 -4.74 11.10 -6.91
CA SER A 101 -4.25 9.97 -7.72
C SER A 101 -5.13 8.73 -7.53
N PRO A 102 -5.03 7.72 -8.41
CA PRO A 102 -5.79 6.48 -8.23
C PRO A 102 -5.45 5.72 -6.95
N ALA A 103 -4.25 5.92 -6.38
CA ALA A 103 -3.83 5.28 -5.13
C ALA A 103 -4.74 5.63 -3.93
N ASP A 104 -5.40 6.79 -3.94
CA ASP A 104 -6.33 7.21 -2.89
C ASP A 104 -7.56 6.30 -2.85
N TYR A 105 -8.32 6.25 -3.94
CA TYR A 105 -9.54 5.43 -3.99
C TYR A 105 -9.25 3.94 -4.09
N PHE A 106 -8.05 3.54 -4.52
CA PHE A 106 -7.59 2.19 -4.33
C PHE A 106 -7.55 1.82 -2.85
N GLY A 107 -6.86 2.58 -2.03
CA GLY A 107 -6.71 2.27 -0.61
C GLY A 107 -8.02 2.38 0.17
N ARG A 108 -8.87 3.38 -0.13
CA ARG A 108 -10.22 3.50 0.46
C ARG A 108 -11.08 2.28 0.15
N THR A 109 -11.09 1.84 -1.11
CA THR A 109 -11.88 0.67 -1.53
C THR A 109 -11.32 -0.62 -0.92
N MET A 110 -10.00 -0.78 -0.87
CA MET A 110 -9.36 -1.93 -0.22
C MET A 110 -9.75 -2.02 1.25
N VAL A 111 -9.59 -0.95 2.03
CA VAL A 111 -9.86 -0.98 3.47
C VAL A 111 -11.34 -1.20 3.79
N ALA A 112 -12.24 -0.73 2.94
CA ALA A 112 -13.69 -0.93 3.08
C ALA A 112 -14.12 -2.40 2.87
N ASN A 113 -13.33 -3.18 2.12
CA ASN A 113 -13.65 -4.56 1.73
C ASN A 113 -12.75 -5.62 2.40
N LEU A 114 -11.79 -5.20 3.22
CA LEU A 114 -10.93 -6.10 3.98
C LEU A 114 -11.41 -6.24 5.42
N PRO A 115 -11.08 -7.35 6.13
CA PRO A 115 -11.41 -7.55 7.53
C PRO A 115 -11.00 -6.35 8.40
N SER A 116 -11.74 -6.10 9.48
CA SER A 116 -11.53 -4.95 10.38
C SER A 116 -10.17 -4.93 11.08
N ASP A 117 -9.48 -6.07 11.17
CA ASP A 117 -8.13 -6.24 11.70
C ASP A 117 -7.02 -5.95 10.66
N THR A 118 -7.40 -5.63 9.42
CA THR A 118 -6.45 -5.41 8.33
C THR A 118 -6.25 -3.92 8.07
N LYS A 119 -4.99 -3.46 8.13
CA LYS A 119 -4.56 -2.14 7.69
C LYS A 119 -4.11 -2.18 6.24
N VAL A 120 -4.29 -1.07 5.52
CA VAL A 120 -3.84 -0.87 4.14
C VAL A 120 -2.87 0.31 4.12
N GLY A 121 -1.67 0.09 3.61
CA GLY A 121 -0.67 1.13 3.41
C GLY A 121 -0.33 1.30 1.93
N VAL A 122 -0.13 2.53 1.50
CA VAL A 122 0.39 2.84 0.16
C VAL A 122 1.73 3.58 0.28
N ILE A 123 2.65 3.25 -0.64
CA ILE A 123 3.93 3.93 -0.83
C ILE A 123 3.92 4.42 -2.27
N ASN A 124 3.78 5.72 -2.49
CA ASN A 124 3.67 6.29 -3.83
C ASN A 124 4.94 7.06 -4.19
N VAL A 125 5.70 6.54 -5.16
CA VAL A 125 6.87 7.18 -5.76
C VAL A 125 6.63 7.30 -7.25
N ALA A 126 6.20 8.45 -7.69
CA ALA A 126 5.92 8.73 -9.10
C ALA A 126 6.44 10.12 -9.47
N VAL A 127 6.79 10.29 -10.76
CA VAL A 127 7.39 11.53 -11.28
C VAL A 127 6.68 11.93 -12.57
N GLY A 128 6.01 13.07 -12.55
CA GLY A 128 5.27 13.57 -13.71
C GLY A 128 6.13 13.65 -14.96
N GLY A 129 5.60 13.21 -16.11
CA GLY A 129 6.28 13.26 -17.40
C GLY A 129 7.47 12.31 -17.57
N CYS A 130 7.79 11.46 -16.60
CA CYS A 130 8.90 10.53 -16.74
C CYS A 130 8.56 9.35 -17.67
N ARG A 131 9.60 8.82 -18.29
CA ARG A 131 9.59 7.53 -18.97
C ARG A 131 9.83 6.40 -17.97
N ILE A 132 9.51 5.15 -18.35
CA ILE A 132 9.75 3.98 -17.50
C ILE A 132 11.24 3.79 -17.17
N GLU A 133 12.14 4.30 -18.03
CA GLU A 133 13.59 4.29 -17.84
C GLU A 133 14.05 4.96 -16.55
N LEU A 134 13.27 5.88 -15.98
CA LEU A 134 13.55 6.47 -14.67
C LEU A 134 13.59 5.41 -13.54
N PHE A 135 12.87 4.33 -13.72
CA PHE A 135 12.81 3.21 -12.76
C PHE A 135 13.72 2.03 -13.15
N ASP A 136 14.53 2.18 -14.22
CA ASP A 136 15.56 1.20 -14.54
C ASP A 136 16.76 1.37 -13.60
N LYS A 137 16.87 0.46 -12.63
CA LYS A 137 17.90 0.45 -11.58
C LYS A 137 19.32 0.65 -12.10
N GLU A 138 19.62 0.17 -13.31
CA GLU A 138 20.96 0.20 -13.88
C GLU A 138 21.22 1.40 -14.77
N ASN A 139 20.18 1.88 -15.47
CA ASN A 139 20.33 2.88 -16.53
C ASN A 139 19.63 4.21 -16.25
N PHE A 140 18.92 4.35 -15.11
CA PHE A 140 18.16 5.57 -14.78
C PHE A 140 19.01 6.84 -14.84
N GLN A 141 20.28 6.78 -14.43
CA GLN A 141 21.16 7.95 -14.39
C GLN A 141 21.38 8.55 -15.79
N SER A 142 21.62 7.70 -16.79
CA SER A 142 21.76 8.16 -18.19
C SER A 142 20.49 8.83 -18.70
N TYR A 143 19.31 8.33 -18.29
CA TYR A 143 18.03 8.97 -18.61
C TYR A 143 17.90 10.33 -17.91
N VAL A 144 18.23 10.42 -16.63
CA VAL A 144 18.15 11.66 -15.84
C VAL A 144 19.11 12.71 -16.40
N ASP A 145 20.35 12.35 -16.74
CA ASP A 145 21.36 13.28 -17.27
C ASP A 145 20.90 13.97 -18.56
N GLN A 146 20.13 13.24 -19.39
CA GLN A 146 19.59 13.74 -20.65
C GLN A 146 18.21 14.42 -20.50
N SER A 147 17.62 14.36 -19.31
CA SER A 147 16.29 14.91 -19.06
C SER A 147 16.31 16.42 -18.89
N PRO A 148 15.18 17.10 -19.16
CA PRO A 148 15.09 18.54 -18.92
C PRO A 148 15.14 18.88 -17.43
N GLU A 149 15.53 20.11 -17.12
CA GLU A 149 15.76 20.57 -15.75
C GLU A 149 14.54 20.41 -14.83
N TRP A 150 13.34 20.65 -15.35
CA TRP A 150 12.11 20.48 -14.57
C TRP A 150 11.91 19.03 -14.09
N LEU A 151 12.32 18.04 -14.89
CA LEU A 151 12.23 16.63 -14.48
C LEU A 151 13.33 16.30 -13.47
N LYS A 152 14.55 16.80 -13.67
CA LYS A 152 15.66 16.67 -12.71
C LYS A 152 15.28 17.21 -11.34
N ASN A 153 14.61 18.35 -11.29
CA ASN A 153 14.15 18.95 -10.05
C ASN A 153 13.15 18.03 -9.31
N MET A 154 12.20 17.42 -10.03
CA MET A 154 11.29 16.44 -9.42
C MET A 154 12.00 15.17 -8.95
N VAL A 155 12.97 14.68 -9.72
CA VAL A 155 13.80 13.52 -9.36
C VAL A 155 14.63 13.81 -8.10
N ASN A 156 15.15 15.04 -7.96
CA ASN A 156 15.93 15.47 -6.79
C ASN A 156 15.10 15.45 -5.48
N GLU A 157 13.77 15.59 -5.52
CA GLU A 157 12.94 15.40 -4.33
C GLU A 157 13.01 13.97 -3.77
N TYR A 158 13.40 13.01 -4.62
CA TYR A 158 13.66 11.62 -4.26
C TYR A 158 15.17 11.31 -4.09
N ASP A 159 15.97 12.29 -3.67
CA ASP A 159 17.43 12.20 -3.54
C ASP A 159 18.12 11.73 -4.85
N GLY A 160 17.57 12.13 -5.99
CA GLY A 160 18.09 11.81 -7.32
C GLY A 160 17.75 10.41 -7.86
N ASN A 161 17.10 9.55 -7.08
CA ASN A 161 16.83 8.17 -7.51
C ASN A 161 15.45 7.68 -7.01
N PRO A 162 14.38 7.89 -7.78
CA PRO A 162 13.03 7.43 -7.41
C PRO A 162 12.92 5.91 -7.21
N TYR A 163 13.64 5.10 -8.01
CA TYR A 163 13.65 3.65 -7.80
C TYR A 163 14.23 3.28 -6.42
N ALA A 164 15.39 3.83 -6.07
CA ALA A 164 16.01 3.57 -4.77
C ALA A 164 15.11 4.05 -3.62
N ARG A 165 14.42 5.20 -3.78
CA ARG A 165 13.45 5.69 -2.80
C ARG A 165 12.29 4.73 -2.61
N LEU A 166 11.73 4.17 -3.69
CA LEU A 166 10.65 3.19 -3.61
C LEU A 166 11.10 1.95 -2.81
N ILE A 167 12.32 1.45 -3.09
CA ILE A 167 12.89 0.28 -2.40
C ILE A 167 13.20 0.60 -0.92
N GLU A 168 13.77 1.77 -0.62
CA GLU A 168 14.04 2.23 0.75
C GLU A 168 12.77 2.24 1.59
N MET A 169 11.71 2.87 1.08
CA MET A 169 10.43 2.97 1.79
C MET A 169 9.73 1.62 1.93
N ALA A 170 9.83 0.76 0.91
CA ALA A 170 9.27 -0.59 0.99
C ALA A 170 9.98 -1.45 2.05
N LYS A 171 11.31 -1.39 2.14
CA LYS A 171 12.09 -2.08 3.18
C LYS A 171 11.77 -1.55 4.57
N LEU A 172 11.60 -0.25 4.71
CA LEU A 172 11.17 0.36 5.97
C LEU A 172 9.79 -0.17 6.37
N ALA A 173 8.83 -0.22 5.44
CA ALA A 173 7.51 -0.78 5.72
C ALA A 173 7.57 -2.27 6.13
N GLN A 174 8.40 -3.09 5.45
CA GLN A 174 8.61 -4.48 5.81
C GLN A 174 9.20 -4.63 7.23
N SER A 175 10.18 -3.79 7.60
CA SER A 175 10.79 -3.80 8.94
C SER A 175 9.79 -3.45 10.06
N GLN A 176 8.70 -2.77 9.71
CA GLN A 176 7.62 -2.37 10.60
C GLN A 176 6.41 -3.33 10.56
N GLY A 177 6.60 -4.52 9.99
CA GLY A 177 5.58 -5.57 9.92
C GLY A 177 4.62 -5.46 8.73
N GLY A 178 4.87 -4.54 7.81
CA GLY A 178 4.13 -4.44 6.55
C GLY A 178 4.46 -5.59 5.60
N VAL A 179 3.44 -6.13 4.95
CA VAL A 179 3.59 -7.18 3.93
C VAL A 179 3.24 -6.59 2.57
N ILE A 180 4.21 -6.58 1.65
CA ILE A 180 3.97 -6.12 0.27
C ILE A 180 3.01 -7.09 -0.42
N LYS A 181 1.86 -6.58 -0.86
CA LYS A 181 0.75 -7.38 -1.39
C LYS A 181 0.45 -7.12 -2.86
N GLY A 182 0.97 -6.05 -3.42
CA GLY A 182 0.75 -5.69 -4.81
C GLY A 182 1.54 -4.45 -5.21
N ILE A 183 1.68 -4.28 -6.50
CA ILE A 183 2.34 -3.14 -7.13
C ILE A 183 1.36 -2.50 -8.10
N LEU A 184 1.16 -1.19 -8.01
CA LEU A 184 0.34 -0.39 -8.91
C LEU A 184 1.27 0.43 -9.81
N LEU A 185 1.09 0.28 -11.11
CA LEU A 185 1.80 1.04 -12.14
C LEU A 185 0.79 1.89 -12.92
N HIS A 186 1.10 3.17 -13.08
CA HIS A 186 0.41 3.98 -14.09
C HIS A 186 1.46 4.83 -14.84
N GLN A 187 1.83 4.35 -16.02
CA GLN A 187 2.88 4.94 -16.85
C GLN A 187 2.71 4.46 -18.30
N GLY A 188 3.08 5.28 -19.27
CA GLY A 188 3.05 4.93 -20.68
C GLY A 188 3.00 6.14 -21.61
N GLU A 189 2.46 7.28 -21.15
CA GLU A 189 2.30 8.47 -21.99
C GLU A 189 3.64 8.97 -22.54
N SER A 190 4.70 8.95 -21.72
CA SER A 190 6.05 9.35 -22.13
C SER A 190 6.80 8.28 -22.92
N ASN A 191 6.26 7.05 -22.98
CA ASN A 191 6.76 5.95 -23.81
C ASN A 191 5.77 5.61 -24.95
N ASN A 192 4.90 6.54 -25.33
CA ASN A 192 3.83 6.29 -26.30
C ASN A 192 4.37 5.70 -27.61
N GLY A 193 3.81 4.54 -27.99
CA GLY A 193 4.20 3.82 -29.21
C GLY A 193 5.43 2.91 -29.10
N GLU A 194 6.08 2.84 -27.92
CA GLU A 194 7.24 1.96 -27.72
C GLU A 194 6.82 0.52 -27.46
N THR A 195 7.00 -0.33 -28.44
CA THR A 195 6.58 -1.73 -28.41
C THR A 195 7.41 -2.58 -27.43
N ASP A 196 8.59 -2.13 -27.01
CA ASP A 196 9.46 -2.77 -26.00
C ASP A 196 9.15 -2.34 -24.55
N TRP A 197 8.19 -1.42 -24.36
CA TRP A 197 7.77 -0.96 -23.03
C TRP A 197 7.40 -2.11 -22.07
N PRO A 198 6.69 -3.19 -22.47
CA PRO A 198 6.37 -4.29 -21.56
C PRO A 198 7.63 -5.00 -21.01
N GLN A 199 8.68 -5.12 -21.80
CA GLN A 199 9.96 -5.70 -21.38
C GLN A 199 10.70 -4.79 -20.39
N LYS A 200 10.65 -3.46 -20.59
CA LYS A 200 11.19 -2.49 -19.65
C LYS A 200 10.47 -2.54 -18.31
N VAL A 201 9.14 -2.63 -18.34
CA VAL A 201 8.32 -2.82 -17.12
C VAL A 201 8.68 -4.14 -16.44
N LYS A 202 8.80 -5.23 -17.20
CA LYS A 202 9.21 -6.54 -16.65
C LYS A 202 10.53 -6.44 -15.90
N LYS A 203 11.55 -5.80 -16.49
CA LYS A 203 12.86 -5.60 -15.85
C LYS A 203 12.72 -4.85 -14.52
N THR A 204 11.95 -3.76 -14.51
CA THR A 204 11.68 -2.98 -13.30
C THR A 204 10.96 -3.80 -12.24
N TYR A 205 9.92 -4.54 -12.61
CA TYR A 205 9.16 -5.41 -11.72
C TYR A 205 10.04 -6.50 -11.10
N GLU A 206 10.83 -7.21 -11.91
CA GLU A 206 11.76 -8.26 -11.44
C GLU A 206 12.83 -7.69 -10.49
N ASN A 207 13.34 -6.48 -10.76
CA ASN A 207 14.26 -5.78 -9.87
C ASN A 207 13.60 -5.45 -8.51
N ILE A 208 12.36 -4.96 -8.51
CA ILE A 208 11.61 -4.67 -7.28
C ILE A 208 11.45 -5.96 -6.46
N LEU A 209 11.01 -7.07 -7.08
CA LEU A 209 10.85 -8.35 -6.39
C LEU A 209 12.17 -8.81 -5.77
N LYS A 210 13.26 -8.77 -6.55
CA LYS A 210 14.59 -9.17 -6.10
C LYS A 210 15.09 -8.31 -4.94
N ASP A 211 14.99 -6.97 -5.04
CA ASP A 211 15.53 -6.05 -4.03
C ASP A 211 14.74 -6.08 -2.71
N LEU A 212 13.46 -6.50 -2.77
CA LEU A 212 12.58 -6.66 -1.61
C LEU A 212 12.47 -8.12 -1.13
N ASN A 213 13.20 -9.05 -1.76
CA ASN A 213 13.15 -10.48 -1.46
C ASN A 213 11.72 -11.04 -1.50
N LEU A 214 11.01 -10.77 -2.60
CA LEU A 214 9.63 -11.19 -2.83
C LEU A 214 9.57 -12.30 -3.87
N GLU A 215 8.68 -13.29 -3.65
CA GLU A 215 8.45 -14.35 -4.62
C GLU A 215 7.66 -13.83 -5.84
N PRO A 216 8.06 -14.17 -7.07
CA PRO A 216 7.47 -13.62 -8.30
C PRO A 216 5.95 -13.76 -8.40
N ASN A 217 5.39 -14.87 -7.91
CA ASN A 217 3.94 -15.13 -7.98
C ASN A 217 3.15 -14.61 -6.77
N SER A 218 3.83 -14.02 -5.78
CA SER A 218 3.17 -13.57 -4.54
C SER A 218 2.66 -12.13 -4.60
N VAL A 219 3.18 -11.31 -5.53
CA VAL A 219 2.91 -9.88 -5.61
C VAL A 219 2.47 -9.52 -7.04
N PRO A 220 1.17 -9.39 -7.30
CA PRO A 220 0.68 -9.00 -8.62
C PRO A 220 1.07 -7.57 -8.98
N LEU A 221 1.30 -7.34 -10.28
CA LEU A 221 1.45 -6.02 -10.88
C LEU A 221 0.13 -5.60 -11.50
N LEU A 222 -0.44 -4.50 -11.07
CA LEU A 222 -1.63 -3.88 -11.65
C LEU A 222 -1.20 -2.68 -12.48
N ALA A 223 -1.40 -2.72 -13.79
CA ALA A 223 -1.05 -1.63 -14.71
C ALA A 223 -2.32 -0.97 -15.26
N GLY A 224 -2.48 0.33 -15.06
CA GLY A 224 -3.63 1.06 -15.59
C GLY A 224 -3.47 1.42 -17.06
N GLU A 225 -4.54 1.30 -17.82
CA GLU A 225 -4.64 1.92 -19.14
C GLU A 225 -4.59 3.45 -19.02
N LEU A 226 -3.99 4.09 -20.01
CA LEU A 226 -4.00 5.54 -20.18
C LEU A 226 -5.40 6.02 -20.56
N LEU A 227 -5.59 7.32 -20.55
CA LEU A 227 -6.88 7.91 -20.93
C LEU A 227 -7.36 7.35 -22.27
N ASP A 228 -8.59 6.83 -22.24
CA ASP A 228 -9.20 6.08 -23.33
C ASP A 228 -9.51 6.95 -24.56
N GLU A 229 -9.63 6.30 -25.72
CA GLU A 229 -9.98 6.96 -26.99
C GLU A 229 -11.37 7.62 -26.93
N GLU A 230 -12.34 6.99 -26.24
CA GLU A 230 -13.69 7.56 -26.04
C GLU A 230 -13.64 8.87 -25.25
N GLN A 231 -12.57 9.10 -24.49
CA GLN A 231 -12.26 10.36 -23.77
C GLN A 231 -11.24 11.23 -24.54
N TYR A 232 -11.00 10.95 -25.81
CA TYR A 232 -10.06 11.65 -26.68
C TYR A 232 -8.61 11.59 -26.16
N GLY A 233 -8.21 10.53 -25.47
CA GLY A 233 -6.86 10.34 -24.93
C GLY A 233 -5.79 10.46 -26.00
N ALA A 234 -4.83 11.39 -25.80
CA ALA A 234 -3.77 11.64 -26.78
C ALA A 234 -2.81 10.46 -26.93
N CYS A 235 -2.73 9.60 -25.93
CA CYS A 235 -1.89 8.41 -25.89
C CYS A 235 -2.70 7.12 -25.86
N ALA A 236 -3.99 7.14 -26.25
CA ALA A 236 -4.89 5.97 -26.16
C ALA A 236 -4.35 4.74 -26.90
N ASN A 237 -3.63 4.93 -28.02
CA ASN A 237 -3.00 3.84 -28.77
C ASN A 237 -1.97 3.05 -27.94
N MET A 238 -1.38 3.66 -26.89
CA MET A 238 -0.46 2.97 -25.98
C MET A 238 -1.16 1.85 -25.21
N ASN A 239 -2.48 1.93 -25.03
CA ASN A 239 -3.26 0.90 -24.35
C ASN A 239 -3.17 -0.46 -25.08
N LEU A 240 -2.99 -0.47 -26.41
CA LEU A 240 -2.73 -1.70 -27.16
C LEU A 240 -1.43 -2.39 -26.70
N ILE A 241 -0.41 -1.60 -26.38
CA ILE A 241 0.88 -2.09 -25.89
C ILE A 241 0.76 -2.49 -24.41
N ILE A 242 0.13 -1.65 -23.58
CA ILE A 242 -0.11 -1.95 -22.15
C ILE A 242 -0.86 -3.28 -22.00
N ASN A 243 -1.85 -3.54 -22.84
CA ASN A 243 -2.63 -4.77 -22.80
C ASN A 243 -1.83 -6.03 -23.15
N THR A 244 -0.60 -5.91 -23.69
CA THR A 244 0.29 -7.05 -23.89
C THR A 244 1.11 -7.42 -22.66
N LEU A 245 1.10 -6.59 -21.60
CA LEU A 245 1.91 -6.80 -20.40
C LEU A 245 1.73 -8.18 -19.75
N PRO A 246 0.51 -8.77 -19.65
CA PRO A 246 0.33 -10.12 -19.13
C PRO A 246 1.04 -11.22 -19.93
N ASN A 247 1.38 -10.97 -21.20
CA ASN A 247 2.11 -11.93 -22.04
C ASN A 247 3.59 -12.05 -21.63
N VAL A 248 4.14 -11.03 -20.95
CA VAL A 248 5.56 -11.00 -20.51
C VAL A 248 5.71 -11.09 -18.99
N ILE A 249 4.68 -10.72 -18.23
CA ILE A 249 4.60 -10.84 -16.78
C ILE A 249 3.31 -11.60 -16.44
N PRO A 250 3.35 -12.92 -16.21
CA PRO A 250 2.14 -13.72 -16.00
C PRO A 250 1.27 -13.26 -14.81
N ASN A 251 1.88 -12.61 -13.81
CA ASN A 251 1.17 -12.05 -12.65
C ASN A 251 0.87 -10.54 -12.81
N ALA A 252 0.85 -10.04 -14.06
CA ALA A 252 0.38 -8.69 -14.36
C ALA A 252 -1.09 -8.69 -14.79
N HIS A 253 -1.80 -7.65 -14.42
CA HIS A 253 -3.21 -7.44 -14.75
C HIS A 253 -3.39 -6.01 -15.22
N VAL A 254 -4.10 -5.82 -16.33
CA VAL A 254 -4.39 -4.49 -16.85
C VAL A 254 -5.72 -3.99 -16.29
N ILE A 255 -5.74 -2.75 -15.87
CA ILE A 255 -6.91 -2.07 -15.30
C ILE A 255 -7.47 -1.12 -16.35
N SER A 256 -8.67 -1.39 -16.79
CA SER A 256 -9.30 -0.58 -17.86
C SER A 256 -9.61 0.83 -17.40
N SER A 257 -9.24 1.80 -18.24
CA SER A 257 -9.61 3.21 -18.11
C SER A 257 -10.91 3.57 -18.81
N LYS A 258 -11.55 2.63 -19.48
CA LYS A 258 -12.76 2.89 -20.27
C LYS A 258 -13.82 3.62 -19.45
N GLY A 259 -14.29 4.78 -19.96
CA GLY A 259 -15.27 5.63 -19.28
C GLY A 259 -14.75 6.39 -18.05
N CYS A 260 -13.45 6.32 -17.74
CA CYS A 260 -12.85 7.22 -16.75
C CYS A 260 -12.71 8.62 -17.35
N GLU A 261 -13.35 9.60 -16.74
CA GLU A 261 -13.39 10.96 -17.24
C GLU A 261 -11.99 11.59 -17.30
N GLY A 262 -11.65 12.22 -18.42
CA GLY A 262 -10.41 12.97 -18.64
C GLY A 262 -10.58 14.46 -18.50
N VAL A 263 -9.46 15.19 -18.46
CA VAL A 263 -9.44 16.67 -18.52
C VAL A 263 -9.06 17.15 -19.94
N LYS A 264 -9.16 18.46 -20.18
CA LYS A 264 -9.00 19.04 -21.53
C LYS A 264 -7.62 18.84 -22.17
N ASP A 265 -6.60 18.53 -21.40
CA ASP A 265 -5.25 18.28 -21.93
C ASP A 265 -5.14 16.93 -22.65
N ARG A 266 -6.14 16.06 -22.53
CA ARG A 266 -6.23 14.76 -23.19
C ARG A 266 -5.15 13.75 -22.73
N LEU A 267 -4.52 14.00 -21.58
CA LEU A 267 -3.50 13.13 -20.97
C LEU A 267 -3.89 12.68 -19.56
N HIS A 268 -4.50 13.58 -18.79
CA HIS A 268 -4.78 13.33 -17.39
C HIS A 268 -6.26 13.04 -17.13
N PHE A 269 -6.52 12.25 -16.12
CA PHE A 269 -7.87 12.00 -15.63
C PHE A 269 -8.36 13.17 -14.77
N SER A 270 -9.67 13.41 -14.78
CA SER A 270 -10.32 14.28 -13.82
C SER A 270 -10.31 13.65 -12.42
N ALA A 271 -10.71 14.40 -11.39
CA ALA A 271 -10.88 13.83 -10.06
C ALA A 271 -11.87 12.65 -10.05
N ALA A 272 -12.97 12.75 -10.79
CA ALA A 272 -13.92 11.65 -10.97
C ALA A 272 -13.29 10.45 -11.68
N GLY A 273 -12.47 10.68 -12.72
CA GLY A 273 -11.72 9.66 -13.42
C GLY A 273 -10.75 8.91 -12.51
N TYR A 274 -9.98 9.61 -11.67
CA TYR A 274 -9.08 8.97 -10.70
C TYR A 274 -9.82 8.15 -9.64
N ARG A 275 -10.97 8.63 -9.15
CA ARG A 275 -11.80 7.87 -8.20
C ARG A 275 -12.24 6.55 -8.82
N THR A 276 -12.76 6.61 -10.05
CA THR A 276 -13.20 5.41 -10.78
C THR A 276 -12.05 4.46 -11.03
N LEU A 277 -10.93 4.96 -11.55
CA LEU A 277 -9.76 4.15 -11.85
C LEU A 277 -9.16 3.51 -10.59
N GLY A 278 -9.04 4.28 -9.50
CA GLY A 278 -8.57 3.78 -8.20
C GLY A 278 -9.45 2.65 -7.66
N THR A 279 -10.76 2.80 -7.73
CA THR A 279 -11.72 1.76 -7.35
C THR A 279 -11.51 0.49 -8.17
N ARG A 280 -11.31 0.58 -9.49
CA ARG A 280 -11.06 -0.57 -10.37
C ARG A 280 -9.76 -1.30 -10.05
N TYR A 281 -8.69 -0.58 -9.72
CA TYR A 281 -7.46 -1.19 -9.22
C TYR A 281 -7.73 -2.04 -7.97
N ALA A 282 -8.53 -1.51 -7.05
CA ALA A 282 -8.88 -2.23 -5.82
C ALA A 282 -9.77 -3.44 -6.07
N GLU A 283 -10.79 -3.32 -6.92
CA GLU A 283 -11.68 -4.42 -7.31
C GLU A 283 -10.88 -5.59 -7.90
N LYS A 284 -9.92 -5.30 -8.79
CA LYS A 284 -9.04 -6.34 -9.33
C LYS A 284 -8.19 -6.98 -8.22
N MET A 285 -7.62 -6.19 -7.33
CA MET A 285 -6.81 -6.72 -6.23
C MET A 285 -7.66 -7.59 -5.28
N LEU A 286 -8.87 -7.19 -4.95
CA LEU A 286 -9.81 -7.97 -4.13
C LEU A 286 -10.21 -9.28 -4.81
N GLN A 287 -10.43 -9.25 -6.14
CA GLN A 287 -10.67 -10.47 -6.92
C GLN A 287 -9.51 -11.45 -6.77
N LEU A 288 -8.26 -10.99 -6.91
CA LEU A 288 -7.05 -11.82 -6.77
C LEU A 288 -6.90 -12.39 -5.35
N TYR A 289 -7.30 -11.63 -4.33
CA TYR A 289 -7.31 -12.13 -2.95
C TYR A 289 -8.29 -13.30 -2.78
N ASN A 290 -9.48 -13.19 -3.34
CA ASN A 290 -10.49 -14.25 -3.28
C ASN A 290 -10.04 -15.51 -4.03
N GLU A 291 -9.46 -15.38 -5.21
CA GLU A 291 -8.92 -16.50 -6.00
C GLU A 291 -7.80 -17.24 -5.26
N ASN A 292 -6.92 -16.51 -4.56
CA ASN A 292 -5.84 -17.10 -3.76
C ASN A 292 -6.34 -17.78 -2.47
N SER A 293 -7.47 -17.34 -1.91
CA SER A 293 -8.08 -17.98 -0.75
C SER A 293 -8.76 -19.32 -1.10
N LEU A 294 -9.24 -19.47 -2.33
CA LEU A 294 -9.88 -20.70 -2.81
C LEU A 294 -8.86 -21.79 -3.23
N LYS A 295 -7.59 -21.43 -3.39
CA LYS A 295 -6.51 -22.37 -3.77
C LYS A 295 -5.76 -22.98 -2.56
N LYS A 296 -6.11 -22.54 -1.35
CA LYS A 296 -5.58 -23.06 -0.07
C LYS A 296 -6.57 -23.99 0.60
#